data_56fd01640657da2e33526c8c7d6c27ae
#
_entry.id   56fd01640657da2e33526c8c7d6c27ae
#
_cell.length_a   1.000
_cell.length_b   1.000
_cell.length_c   1.000
_cell.angle_alpha   90.00
_cell.angle_beta   90.00
_cell.angle_gamma   90.00
#
_symmetry.space_group_name_H-M   'P 1'
#
loop_
_entity.id
_entity.type
_entity.pdbx_description
1 polymer ?
#
loop_
_entity_poly.entity_id
_entity_poly.type
_entity_poly.pdbx_seq_one_letter_code
_entity_poly.pdbx_strand_id
1 'polypeptide(L)'
;MDPMAAGRIGVVDSHTGGEPTRVVTWGGPDLGGGAVAEQAGRLARDHDHFRSAVVNEPRGHDVLVGALLCRPADPACAAGVIFFNNVGLLGMCGRGTIGLVATLAHLGRIGPGRHRIETPVGIVEADLRADGNVEIRNVPSWRAARGVPVQLADGARVSGDIAWGGNWFFITENHGAALELARVHELSALATMIRRAVNAS
;
A
#
# COMPACT_ATOMS: atom_id res chain seq x y z
N MET A 1 17.11 -26.26 12.28
CA MET A 1 16.33 -25.46 13.24
C MET A 1 15.19 -24.86 12.43
N ASP A 2 13.96 -25.21 12.73
CA ASP A 2 12.78 -24.71 12.00
C ASP A 2 12.73 -23.17 12.19
N PRO A 3 12.88 -22.36 11.13
CA PRO A 3 12.84 -20.91 11.24
C PRO A 3 11.50 -20.38 11.75
N MET A 4 10.43 -21.17 11.68
CA MET A 4 9.08 -20.85 12.17
C MET A 4 8.96 -20.86 13.70
N ALA A 5 9.84 -21.59 14.42
CA ALA A 5 9.73 -21.79 15.87
C ALA A 5 10.21 -20.61 16.74
N ALA A 6 10.68 -19.50 16.16
CA ALA A 6 11.38 -18.46 16.92
C ALA A 6 10.78 -17.04 16.81
N GLY A 7 9.55 -16.87 16.36
CA GLY A 7 8.97 -15.52 16.17
C GLY A 7 9.72 -14.68 15.13
N ARG A 8 10.39 -15.32 14.19
CA ARG A 8 11.12 -14.65 13.10
C ARG A 8 10.21 -14.45 11.91
N ILE A 9 10.44 -13.38 11.16
CA ILE A 9 9.80 -13.12 9.86
C ILE A 9 10.89 -12.96 8.80
N GLY A 10 10.63 -13.47 7.60
CA GLY A 10 11.48 -13.22 6.44
C GLY A 10 10.94 -12.07 5.62
N VAL A 11 11.81 -11.14 5.31
CA VAL A 11 11.48 -9.97 4.50
C VAL A 11 12.46 -9.80 3.36
N VAL A 12 11.98 -9.19 2.27
CA VAL A 12 12.81 -8.66 1.18
C VAL A 12 12.46 -7.20 1.03
N ASP A 13 13.46 -6.34 1.15
CA ASP A 13 13.31 -4.90 0.96
C ASP A 13 13.73 -4.53 -0.47
N SER A 14 12.96 -3.66 -1.08
CA SER A 14 13.20 -3.11 -2.41
C SER A 14 12.79 -1.64 -2.46
N HIS A 15 13.01 -0.98 -3.59
CA HIS A 15 12.46 0.35 -3.82
C HIS A 15 11.97 0.52 -5.26
N THR A 16 10.98 1.37 -5.45
CA THR A 16 10.47 1.78 -6.75
C THR A 16 10.66 3.29 -6.87
N GLY A 17 11.62 3.72 -7.70
CA GLY A 17 11.96 5.14 -7.83
C GLY A 17 12.41 5.81 -6.52
N GLY A 18 13.02 5.06 -5.60
CA GLY A 18 13.42 5.54 -4.27
C GLY A 18 12.40 5.27 -3.15
N GLU A 19 11.16 4.93 -3.49
CA GLU A 19 10.08 4.63 -2.55
C GLU A 19 10.19 3.20 -2.01
N PRO A 20 10.43 2.99 -0.70
CA PRO A 20 10.74 1.68 -0.15
C PRO A 20 9.51 0.78 -0.03
N THR A 21 9.71 -0.51 -0.29
CA THR A 21 8.72 -1.57 -0.09
C THR A 21 9.36 -2.74 0.64
N ARG A 22 8.73 -3.23 1.69
CA ARG A 22 9.11 -4.43 2.44
C ARG A 22 8.12 -5.54 2.20
N VAL A 23 8.52 -6.59 1.52
CA VAL A 23 7.70 -7.77 1.29
C VAL A 23 7.97 -8.81 2.37
N VAL A 24 6.95 -9.13 3.16
CA VAL A 24 7.00 -10.26 4.11
C VAL A 24 6.73 -11.54 3.33
N THR A 25 7.73 -12.40 3.24
CA THR A 25 7.72 -13.61 2.41
C THR A 25 7.38 -14.89 3.18
N TRP A 26 7.56 -14.87 4.52
CA TRP A 26 7.20 -15.93 5.46
C TRP A 26 7.17 -15.41 6.91
N GLY A 27 6.59 -16.19 7.83
CA GLY A 27 6.53 -15.86 9.26
C GLY A 27 5.46 -14.83 9.63
N GLY A 28 4.59 -14.46 8.70
CA GLY A 28 3.39 -13.67 8.99
C GLY A 28 2.32 -14.47 9.73
N PRO A 29 1.28 -13.81 10.26
CA PRO A 29 0.16 -14.48 10.91
C PRO A 29 -0.58 -15.38 9.93
N ASP A 30 -1.13 -16.49 10.44
CA ASP A 30 -2.07 -17.30 9.68
C ASP A 30 -3.40 -16.55 9.57
N LEU A 31 -3.70 -16.08 8.39
CA LEU A 31 -4.95 -15.36 8.08
C LEU A 31 -6.06 -16.28 7.56
N GLY A 32 -5.81 -17.60 7.51
CA GLY A 32 -6.74 -18.57 6.94
C GLY A 32 -6.89 -18.43 5.44
N GLY A 33 -7.91 -19.07 4.88
CA GLY A 33 -8.27 -19.00 3.46
C GLY A 33 -9.30 -17.89 3.15
N GLY A 34 -9.80 -17.92 1.89
CA GLY A 34 -10.79 -16.98 1.38
C GLY A 34 -10.17 -15.82 0.60
N ALA A 35 -11.02 -14.87 0.20
CA ALA A 35 -10.59 -13.70 -0.55
C ALA A 35 -9.57 -12.86 0.23
N VAL A 36 -8.65 -12.21 -0.48
CA VAL A 36 -7.63 -11.37 0.16
C VAL A 36 -8.27 -10.23 0.96
N ALA A 37 -9.45 -9.75 0.56
CA ALA A 37 -10.23 -8.77 1.34
C ALA A 37 -10.62 -9.29 2.74
N GLU A 38 -11.02 -10.56 2.86
CA GLU A 38 -11.36 -11.19 4.14
C GLU A 38 -10.11 -11.39 5.00
N GLN A 39 -9.01 -11.83 4.37
CA GLN A 39 -7.71 -11.97 5.04
C GLN A 39 -7.22 -10.61 5.57
N ALA A 40 -7.38 -9.53 4.80
CA ALA A 40 -7.06 -8.17 5.23
C ALA A 40 -7.92 -7.74 6.43
N GLY A 41 -9.21 -8.06 6.43
CA GLY A 41 -10.08 -7.81 7.57
C GLY A 41 -9.62 -8.51 8.85
N ARG A 42 -9.17 -9.78 8.74
CA ARG A 42 -8.59 -10.53 9.87
C ARG A 42 -7.26 -9.92 10.34
N LEU A 43 -6.39 -9.53 9.41
CA LEU A 43 -5.13 -8.84 9.75
C LEU A 43 -5.39 -7.57 10.54
N ALA A 44 -6.33 -6.72 10.08
CA ALA A 44 -6.66 -5.47 10.76
C ALA A 44 -7.24 -5.67 12.15
N ARG A 45 -8.17 -6.64 12.30
CA ARG A 45 -8.87 -6.87 13.57
C ARG A 45 -8.02 -7.58 14.61
N ASP A 46 -7.28 -8.61 14.20
CA ASP A 46 -6.68 -9.56 15.13
C ASP A 46 -5.15 -9.47 15.21
N HIS A 47 -4.51 -8.86 14.18
CA HIS A 47 -3.06 -8.88 14.01
C HIS A 47 -2.43 -7.51 13.68
N ASP A 48 -3.08 -6.38 14.02
CA ASP A 48 -2.52 -5.05 13.72
C ASP A 48 -1.16 -4.80 14.36
N HIS A 49 -0.88 -5.45 15.50
CA HIS A 49 0.44 -5.44 16.13
C HIS A 49 1.56 -5.99 15.22
N PHE A 50 1.24 -6.97 14.34
CA PHE A 50 2.18 -7.48 13.35
C PHE A 50 2.51 -6.41 12.30
N ARG A 51 1.48 -5.76 11.75
CA ARG A 51 1.66 -4.62 10.83
C ARG A 51 2.57 -3.57 11.45
N SER A 52 2.26 -3.14 12.65
CA SER A 52 3.03 -2.13 13.37
C SER A 52 4.48 -2.56 13.59
N ALA A 53 4.72 -3.82 13.97
CA ALA A 53 6.06 -4.35 14.18
C ALA A 53 6.91 -4.41 12.90
N VAL A 54 6.28 -4.52 11.73
CA VAL A 54 6.99 -4.62 10.44
C VAL A 54 7.39 -3.26 9.88
N VAL A 55 6.52 -2.23 10.00
CA VAL A 55 6.71 -0.96 9.30
C VAL A 55 7.03 0.23 10.19
N ASN A 56 6.83 0.15 11.51
CA ASN A 56 7.17 1.22 12.43
C ASN A 56 8.60 1.08 12.98
N GLU A 57 9.12 2.18 13.52
CA GLU A 57 10.37 2.18 14.26
C GLU A 57 10.36 1.13 15.40
N PRO A 58 11.46 0.49 15.69
CA PRO A 58 12.82 0.69 15.13
C PRO A 58 13.11 -0.15 13.88
N ARG A 59 12.18 -0.96 13.37
CA ARG A 59 12.38 -1.86 12.21
C ARG A 59 11.93 -1.29 10.89
N GLY A 60 11.18 -0.23 10.90
CA GLY A 60 10.67 0.48 9.73
C GLY A 60 10.78 1.99 9.90
N HIS A 61 10.02 2.74 9.12
CA HIS A 61 9.95 4.21 9.14
C HIS A 61 8.70 4.70 8.39
N ASP A 62 8.36 5.97 8.50
CA ASP A 62 7.08 6.53 8.05
C ASP A 62 6.78 6.39 6.55
N VAL A 63 7.81 6.30 5.69
CA VAL A 63 7.61 6.18 4.24
C VAL A 63 7.58 4.73 3.75
N LEU A 64 7.82 3.74 4.64
CA LEU A 64 7.85 2.33 4.28
C LEU A 64 6.46 1.79 4.00
N VAL A 65 6.30 1.10 2.87
CA VAL A 65 5.13 0.28 2.57
C VAL A 65 5.46 -1.18 2.81
N GLY A 66 4.70 -1.81 3.70
CA GLY A 66 4.73 -3.25 3.92
C GLY A 66 3.80 -3.96 2.93
N ALA A 67 4.17 -5.18 2.56
CA ALA A 67 3.41 -6.08 1.71
C ALA A 67 3.46 -7.48 2.29
N LEU A 68 2.37 -7.96 2.86
CA LEU A 68 2.27 -9.34 3.36
C LEU A 68 1.82 -10.25 2.23
N LEU A 69 2.68 -11.19 1.84
CA LEU A 69 2.29 -12.26 0.94
C LEU A 69 1.27 -13.17 1.64
N CYS A 70 0.17 -13.43 0.97
CA CYS A 70 -0.85 -14.35 1.44
C CYS A 70 -1.33 -15.26 0.29
N ARG A 71 -2.13 -16.26 0.66
CA ARG A 71 -2.69 -17.18 -0.33
C ARG A 71 -3.83 -16.50 -1.10
N PRO A 72 -3.76 -16.42 -2.44
CA PRO A 72 -4.88 -15.92 -3.21
C PRO A 72 -6.06 -16.90 -3.17
N ALA A 73 -7.30 -16.38 -3.26
CA ALA A 73 -8.48 -17.22 -3.44
C ALA A 73 -8.58 -17.74 -4.88
N ASP A 74 -8.20 -16.91 -5.85
CA ASP A 74 -8.12 -17.33 -7.24
C ASP A 74 -6.76 -18.00 -7.53
N PRO A 75 -6.75 -19.31 -7.82
CA PRO A 75 -5.51 -20.06 -8.10
C PRO A 75 -4.78 -19.59 -9.38
N ALA A 76 -5.43 -18.80 -10.23
CA ALA A 76 -4.80 -18.19 -11.41
C ALA A 76 -3.95 -16.94 -11.04
N CYS A 77 -4.02 -16.46 -9.79
CA CYS A 77 -3.16 -15.41 -9.30
C CYS A 77 -1.80 -15.96 -8.87
N ALA A 78 -0.73 -15.28 -9.26
CA ALA A 78 0.64 -15.61 -8.85
C ALA A 78 0.84 -15.43 -7.33
N ALA A 79 0.11 -14.49 -6.72
CA ALA A 79 0.12 -14.24 -5.29
C ALA A 79 -1.14 -13.47 -4.86
N GLY A 80 -1.49 -13.59 -3.58
CA GLY A 80 -2.29 -12.62 -2.84
C GLY A 80 -1.37 -11.68 -2.07
N VAL A 81 -1.79 -10.43 -1.87
CA VAL A 81 -1.02 -9.44 -1.13
C VAL A 81 -1.92 -8.49 -0.34
N ILE A 82 -1.51 -8.19 0.89
CA ILE A 82 -2.09 -7.14 1.71
C ILE A 82 -1.04 -6.07 1.91
N PHE A 83 -1.30 -4.87 1.36
CA PHE A 83 -0.43 -3.71 1.56
C PHE A 83 -0.81 -2.96 2.83
N PHE A 84 0.18 -2.37 3.48
CA PHE A 84 0.00 -1.57 4.69
C PHE A 84 1.14 -0.55 4.86
N ASN A 85 0.90 0.44 5.71
CA ASN A 85 1.91 1.41 6.11
C ASN A 85 1.84 1.65 7.63
N ASN A 86 2.51 2.70 8.13
CA ASN A 86 2.50 3.10 9.53
C ASN A 86 1.10 3.51 10.05
N VAL A 87 0.15 3.83 9.17
CA VAL A 87 -1.21 4.27 9.54
C VAL A 87 -2.20 3.12 9.56
N GLY A 88 -2.11 2.17 8.58
CA GLY A 88 -3.08 1.09 8.44
C GLY A 88 -2.93 0.29 7.16
N LEU A 89 -3.98 -0.45 6.82
CA LEU A 89 -4.04 -1.24 5.59
C LEU A 89 -4.35 -0.35 4.38
N LEU A 90 -3.84 -0.76 3.23
CA LEU A 90 -4.11 -0.15 1.93
C LEU A 90 -4.89 -1.15 1.08
N GLY A 91 -5.88 -0.69 0.34
CA GLY A 91 -6.62 -1.55 -0.60
C GLY A 91 -5.74 -1.99 -1.77
N MET A 92 -4.95 -1.04 -2.30
CA MET A 92 -3.99 -1.28 -3.37
C MET A 92 -2.82 -0.29 -3.25
N CYS A 93 -1.63 -0.70 -3.71
CA CYS A 93 -0.47 0.18 -3.79
C CYS A 93 0.31 -0.10 -5.08
N GLY A 94 0.34 0.87 -6.02
CA GLY A 94 1.01 0.71 -7.32
C GLY A 94 2.51 0.42 -7.17
N ARG A 95 3.24 1.31 -6.46
CA ARG A 95 4.67 1.11 -6.20
C ARG A 95 4.95 -0.17 -5.41
N GLY A 96 4.10 -0.50 -4.44
CA GLY A 96 4.19 -1.74 -3.68
C GLY A 96 4.01 -2.98 -4.56
N THR A 97 3.13 -2.93 -5.55
CA THR A 97 2.95 -4.01 -6.53
C THR A 97 4.18 -4.16 -7.43
N ILE A 98 4.83 -3.07 -7.86
CA ILE A 98 6.09 -3.13 -8.60
C ILE A 98 7.16 -3.81 -7.74
N GLY A 99 7.34 -3.38 -6.49
CA GLY A 99 8.29 -3.98 -5.54
C GLY A 99 7.98 -5.46 -5.23
N LEU A 100 6.69 -5.80 -5.11
CA LEU A 100 6.24 -7.18 -4.94
C LEU A 100 6.63 -8.06 -6.15
N VAL A 101 6.35 -7.61 -7.37
CA VAL A 101 6.65 -8.36 -8.60
C VAL A 101 8.16 -8.54 -8.75
N ALA A 102 8.95 -7.49 -8.50
CA ALA A 102 10.41 -7.59 -8.48
C ALA A 102 10.90 -8.59 -7.43
N THR A 103 10.30 -8.60 -6.24
CA THR A 103 10.60 -9.56 -5.17
C THR A 103 10.26 -10.99 -5.57
N LEU A 104 9.08 -11.23 -6.15
CA LEU A 104 8.69 -12.57 -6.62
C LEU A 104 9.63 -13.09 -7.70
N ALA A 105 10.06 -12.22 -8.62
CA ALA A 105 11.05 -12.56 -9.63
C ALA A 105 12.42 -12.88 -9.02
N HIS A 106 12.89 -12.05 -8.08
CA HIS A 106 14.13 -12.28 -7.35
C HIS A 106 14.14 -13.62 -6.61
N LEU A 107 12.99 -14.03 -6.07
CA LEU A 107 12.81 -15.33 -5.41
C LEU A 107 12.61 -16.49 -6.37
N GLY A 108 12.63 -16.25 -7.70
CA GLY A 108 12.40 -17.27 -8.72
C GLY A 108 10.97 -17.82 -8.74
N ARG A 109 10.00 -17.12 -8.15
CA ARG A 109 8.58 -17.54 -8.11
C ARG A 109 7.83 -17.20 -9.39
N ILE A 110 8.26 -16.17 -10.10
CA ILE A 110 7.73 -15.75 -11.40
C ILE A 110 8.87 -15.39 -12.35
N GLY A 111 8.64 -15.48 -13.65
CA GLY A 111 9.52 -14.99 -14.71
C GLY A 111 8.90 -13.80 -15.46
N PRO A 112 9.57 -13.26 -16.49
CA PRO A 112 9.00 -12.24 -17.37
C PRO A 112 7.65 -12.68 -17.95
N GLY A 113 6.71 -11.72 -18.04
CA GLY A 113 5.36 -11.93 -18.55
C GLY A 113 4.29 -11.34 -17.68
N ARG A 114 3.03 -11.60 -18.01
CA ARG A 114 1.86 -11.07 -17.32
C ARG A 114 1.45 -11.95 -16.15
N HIS A 115 1.27 -11.34 -14.99
CA HIS A 115 0.88 -11.98 -13.74
C HIS A 115 -0.33 -11.30 -13.14
N ARG A 116 -1.21 -12.08 -12.53
CA ARG A 116 -2.36 -11.61 -11.77
C ARG A 116 -2.01 -11.63 -10.28
N ILE A 117 -2.30 -10.53 -9.61
CA ILE A 117 -2.07 -10.37 -8.17
C ILE A 117 -3.42 -10.05 -7.52
N GLU A 118 -3.83 -10.86 -6.55
CA GLU A 118 -5.06 -10.60 -5.80
C GLU A 118 -4.77 -9.63 -4.66
N THR A 119 -5.57 -8.57 -4.58
CA THR A 119 -5.51 -7.53 -3.55
C THR A 119 -6.84 -7.45 -2.80
N PRO A 120 -6.95 -6.73 -1.67
CA PRO A 120 -8.21 -6.53 -0.97
C PRO A 120 -9.31 -5.89 -1.82
N VAL A 121 -8.97 -5.17 -2.87
CA VAL A 121 -9.93 -4.45 -3.73
C VAL A 121 -10.13 -5.10 -5.10
N GLY A 122 -9.56 -6.28 -5.31
CA GLY A 122 -9.69 -7.04 -6.54
C GLY A 122 -8.35 -7.46 -7.12
N ILE A 123 -8.41 -8.03 -8.33
CA ILE A 123 -7.23 -8.52 -9.03
C ILE A 123 -6.65 -7.39 -9.88
N VAL A 124 -5.34 -7.20 -9.74
CA VAL A 124 -4.54 -6.32 -10.62
C VAL A 124 -3.65 -7.18 -11.50
N GLU A 125 -3.32 -6.67 -12.68
CA GLU A 125 -2.36 -7.31 -13.59
C GLU A 125 -1.03 -6.57 -13.52
N ALA A 126 0.06 -7.32 -13.50
CA ALA A 126 1.41 -6.79 -13.58
C ALA A 126 2.16 -7.50 -14.72
N ASP A 127 2.74 -6.74 -15.61
CA ASP A 127 3.56 -7.26 -16.71
C ASP A 127 5.04 -7.01 -16.38
N LEU A 128 5.75 -8.08 -16.04
CA LEU A 128 7.19 -8.04 -15.80
C LEU A 128 7.93 -8.18 -17.12
N ARG A 129 8.66 -7.15 -17.52
CA ARG A 129 9.46 -7.16 -18.73
C ARG A 129 10.82 -7.81 -18.50
N ALA A 130 11.44 -8.29 -19.57
CA ALA A 130 12.76 -8.92 -19.51
C ALA A 130 13.88 -7.99 -19.00
N ASP A 131 13.71 -6.68 -19.13
CA ASP A 131 14.61 -5.65 -18.60
C ASP A 131 14.38 -5.31 -17.11
N GLY A 132 13.42 -5.99 -16.46
CA GLY A 132 13.07 -5.78 -15.06
C GLY A 132 12.02 -4.68 -14.82
N ASN A 133 11.60 -3.95 -15.85
CA ASN A 133 10.50 -2.99 -15.73
C ASN A 133 9.17 -3.71 -15.47
N VAL A 134 8.31 -3.07 -14.68
CA VAL A 134 6.96 -3.60 -14.35
C VAL A 134 5.91 -2.59 -14.75
N GLU A 135 4.98 -3.02 -15.57
CA GLU A 135 3.78 -2.27 -15.94
C GLU A 135 2.58 -2.83 -15.18
N ILE A 136 1.72 -1.94 -14.64
CA ILE A 136 0.57 -2.34 -13.83
C ILE A 136 -0.72 -1.88 -14.49
N ARG A 137 -1.69 -2.79 -14.60
CA ARG A 137 -3.09 -2.48 -14.84
C ARG A 137 -3.84 -2.57 -13.52
N ASN A 138 -4.16 -1.40 -12.96
CA ASN A 138 -4.85 -1.27 -11.68
C ASN A 138 -6.34 -1.64 -11.80
N VAL A 139 -7.03 -1.74 -10.66
CA VAL A 139 -8.50 -1.75 -10.59
C VAL A 139 -9.08 -0.46 -11.20
N PRO A 140 -10.34 -0.47 -11.67
CA PRO A 140 -10.98 0.74 -12.20
C PRO A 140 -10.87 1.92 -11.25
N SER A 141 -10.61 3.10 -11.82
CA SER A 141 -10.57 4.36 -11.08
C SER A 141 -11.67 5.30 -11.56
N TRP A 142 -12.21 6.09 -10.62
CA TRP A 142 -13.25 7.07 -10.92
C TRP A 142 -13.24 8.22 -9.93
N ARG A 143 -13.84 9.33 -10.33
CA ARG A 143 -14.08 10.47 -9.47
C ARG A 143 -15.50 10.42 -8.93
N ALA A 144 -15.64 10.33 -7.60
CA ALA A 144 -16.92 10.26 -6.91
C ALA A 144 -17.56 11.64 -6.71
N ALA A 145 -16.75 12.66 -6.38
CA ALA A 145 -17.24 14.03 -6.22
C ALA A 145 -16.17 15.02 -6.67
N ARG A 146 -16.62 16.21 -7.10
CA ARG A 146 -15.76 17.29 -7.61
C ARG A 146 -15.91 18.53 -6.74
N GLY A 147 -14.76 19.20 -6.47
CA GLY A 147 -14.73 20.51 -5.84
C GLY A 147 -15.33 20.53 -4.43
N VAL A 148 -15.19 19.44 -3.68
CA VAL A 148 -15.72 19.32 -2.31
C VAL A 148 -15.01 20.32 -1.41
N PRO A 149 -15.71 21.31 -0.80
CA PRO A 149 -15.08 22.27 0.09
C PRO A 149 -14.80 21.65 1.46
N VAL A 150 -13.64 21.94 2.01
CA VAL A 150 -13.23 21.52 3.36
C VAL A 150 -12.75 22.74 4.14
N GLN A 151 -13.28 22.94 5.35
CA GLN A 151 -12.87 23.98 6.27
C GLN A 151 -11.72 23.47 7.14
N LEU A 152 -10.59 24.16 7.13
CA LEU A 152 -9.43 23.83 7.97
C LEU A 152 -9.55 24.43 9.36
N ALA A 153 -8.78 23.90 10.30
CA ALA A 153 -8.81 24.35 11.71
C ALA A 153 -8.35 25.80 11.91
N ASP A 154 -7.53 26.33 11.01
CA ASP A 154 -7.05 27.71 11.00
C ASP A 154 -8.03 28.70 10.33
N GLY A 155 -9.18 28.22 9.88
CA GLY A 155 -10.18 29.02 9.19
C GLY A 155 -10.02 29.09 7.68
N ALA A 156 -8.92 28.58 7.12
CA ALA A 156 -8.74 28.51 5.67
C ALA A 156 -9.69 27.48 5.03
N ARG A 157 -9.94 27.64 3.75
CA ARG A 157 -10.75 26.68 2.97
C ARG A 157 -9.91 26.13 1.84
N VAL A 158 -10.00 24.81 1.66
CA VAL A 158 -9.49 24.11 0.49
C VAL A 158 -10.65 23.41 -0.21
N SER A 159 -10.53 23.18 -1.49
CA SER A 159 -11.47 22.32 -2.22
C SER A 159 -10.70 21.22 -2.93
N GLY A 160 -11.32 20.07 -3.09
CA GLY A 160 -10.68 18.95 -3.75
C GLY A 160 -11.71 17.98 -4.33
N ASP A 161 -11.20 17.05 -5.11
CA ASP A 161 -11.99 15.99 -5.71
C ASP A 161 -11.88 14.72 -4.84
N ILE A 162 -12.98 14.01 -4.67
CA ILE A 162 -12.98 12.69 -4.05
C ILE A 162 -12.88 11.66 -5.18
N ALA A 163 -11.84 10.84 -5.15
CA ALA A 163 -11.57 9.85 -6.18
C ALA A 163 -11.23 8.48 -5.58
N TRP A 164 -11.55 7.44 -6.35
CA TRP A 164 -11.19 6.06 -6.08
C TRP A 164 -10.17 5.56 -7.10
N GLY A 165 -9.16 4.85 -6.61
CA GLY A 165 -8.14 4.18 -7.44
C GLY A 165 -7.53 2.97 -6.73
N GLY A 166 -8.37 2.21 -5.99
CA GLY A 166 -7.94 1.12 -5.08
C GLY A 166 -7.80 1.59 -3.63
N ASN A 167 -7.78 2.90 -3.41
CA ASN A 167 -7.99 3.60 -2.15
C ASN A 167 -8.84 4.83 -2.43
N TRP A 168 -9.38 5.44 -1.38
CA TRP A 168 -10.00 6.74 -1.48
C TRP A 168 -8.95 7.84 -1.35
N PHE A 169 -9.10 8.88 -2.17
CA PHE A 169 -8.23 10.04 -2.21
C PHE A 169 -9.05 11.32 -2.16
N PHE A 170 -8.59 12.29 -1.39
CA PHE A 170 -8.96 13.68 -1.53
C PHE A 170 -7.82 14.38 -2.29
N ILE A 171 -8.09 14.83 -3.50
CA ILE A 171 -7.10 15.42 -4.41
C ILE A 171 -7.36 16.90 -4.48
N THR A 172 -6.39 17.73 -4.07
CA THR A 172 -6.50 19.18 -4.08
C THR A 172 -5.29 19.84 -4.74
N GLU A 173 -5.52 20.87 -5.52
CA GLU A 173 -4.49 21.67 -6.17
C GLU A 173 -4.43 23.09 -5.61
N ASN A 174 -5.50 23.57 -4.93
CA ASN A 174 -5.65 24.95 -4.48
C ASN A 174 -5.27 25.17 -3.00
N HIS A 175 -4.29 24.44 -2.52
CA HIS A 175 -3.82 24.53 -1.14
C HIS A 175 -2.83 25.67 -0.87
N GLY A 176 -2.39 26.41 -1.89
CA GLY A 176 -1.57 27.62 -1.78
C GLY A 176 -0.10 27.43 -1.43
N ALA A 177 0.35 26.20 -1.22
CA ALA A 177 1.74 25.89 -0.84
C ALA A 177 2.57 25.48 -2.07
N ALA A 178 3.82 25.95 -2.14
CA ALA A 178 4.77 25.48 -3.15
C ALA A 178 5.24 24.05 -2.81
N LEU A 179 5.22 23.16 -3.82
CA LEU A 179 5.63 21.76 -3.67
C LEU A 179 7.14 21.62 -3.82
N GLU A 180 7.89 22.04 -2.81
CA GLU A 180 9.34 22.04 -2.77
C GLU A 180 9.85 21.17 -1.63
N LEU A 181 10.89 20.38 -1.85
CA LEU A 181 11.47 19.50 -0.83
C LEU A 181 11.97 20.30 0.40
N ALA A 182 12.50 21.50 0.17
CA ALA A 182 12.93 22.38 1.26
C ALA A 182 11.79 22.75 2.23
N ARG A 183 10.53 22.65 1.80
CA ARG A 183 9.32 22.96 2.58
C ARG A 183 8.60 21.71 3.10
N VAL A 184 9.27 20.57 3.16
CA VAL A 184 8.64 19.28 3.54
C VAL A 184 7.91 19.33 4.89
N HIS A 185 8.42 20.05 5.88
CA HIS A 185 7.78 20.17 7.18
C HIS A 185 6.46 20.96 7.11
N GLU A 186 6.42 22.07 6.36
CA GLU A 186 5.19 22.82 6.12
C GLU A 186 4.17 22.01 5.35
N LEU A 187 4.61 21.32 4.28
CA LEU A 187 3.75 20.47 3.47
C LEU A 187 3.17 19.32 4.29
N SER A 188 3.96 18.71 5.16
CA SER A 188 3.51 17.63 6.05
C SER A 188 2.48 18.14 7.08
N ALA A 189 2.68 19.34 7.63
CA ALA A 189 1.74 19.97 8.56
C ALA A 189 0.41 20.30 7.84
N LEU A 190 0.49 20.90 6.66
CA LEU A 190 -0.68 21.23 5.83
C LEU A 190 -1.45 19.97 5.41
N ALA A 191 -0.77 18.94 4.91
CA ALA A 191 -1.38 17.68 4.53
C ALA A 191 -2.07 17.00 5.72
N THR A 192 -1.47 17.07 6.91
CA THR A 192 -2.07 16.54 8.15
C THR A 192 -3.33 17.33 8.53
N MET A 193 -3.31 18.64 8.40
CA MET A 193 -4.46 19.51 8.70
C MET A 193 -5.61 19.23 7.72
N ILE A 194 -5.32 19.14 6.43
CA ILE A 194 -6.32 18.79 5.39
C ILE A 194 -6.90 17.40 5.66
N ARG A 195 -6.07 16.39 5.90
CA ARG A 195 -6.52 15.03 6.20
C ARG A 195 -7.45 14.97 7.41
N ARG A 196 -7.12 15.68 8.49
CA ARG A 196 -7.97 15.75 9.69
C ARG A 196 -9.33 16.39 9.39
N ALA A 197 -9.33 17.47 8.62
CA ALA A 197 -10.54 18.16 8.24
C ALA A 197 -11.44 17.32 7.32
N VAL A 198 -10.86 16.63 6.33
CA VAL A 198 -11.58 15.70 5.45
C VAL A 198 -12.19 14.54 6.23
N ASN A 199 -11.48 13.98 7.21
CA ASN A 199 -12.00 12.86 8.01
C ASN A 199 -13.06 13.25 9.03
N ALA A 200 -13.21 14.55 9.33
CA ALA A 200 -14.21 15.09 10.25
C ALA A 200 -15.47 15.61 9.55
N SER A 201 -15.47 15.70 8.22
CA SER A 201 -16.60 16.14 7.38
C SER A 201 -17.40 14.96 6.83
#